data_a4b5bf4d8c40f6bed17ead13cc67b218
#
_entry.id   a4b5bf4d8c40f6bed17ead13cc67b218
#
_cell.length_a   1.000
_cell.length_b   1.000
_cell.length_c   1.000
_cell.angle_alpha   90.00
_cell.angle_beta   90.00
_cell.angle_gamma   90.00
#
_symmetry.space_group_name_H-M   'P 1'
#
loop_
_entity.id
_entity.type
_entity.pdbx_description
1 polymer ?
#
loop_
_entity_poly.entity_id
_entity_poly.type
_entity_poly.pdbx_seq_one_letter_code
_entity_poly.pdbx_strand_id
1 'polypeptide(L)'
;MADYPRVTWRLLITPPADGATNMAIDEAILHAQADGVGTSTLRFYQWDPPCLSLGYNQHWAEVDEAACTHRGYTWVRRPTGGRAILHTDELTYSVIAPGDEPRVAGGIIESYRRLSAGLLAGLCALGADVFQAQEERVLNPDQGAVCFDTPSNYEITVGGKKLVGSAQVRRRGMVLQHGTLPLTGDLRRILDCLRARDPVLAGSDPHPRGSQGQAESLHGRDWLLARACTLEQALGRVISFDEAAKALAQGFASALNLQLKPGDLTDHERSLAEQLRREQYAHDAWNRRV
;
A
#
# COMPACT_ATOMS: atom_id res chain seq x y z
N MET A 1 14.70 -0.51 -21.24
CA MET A 1 14.88 -0.81 -19.79
C MET A 1 15.87 0.20 -19.26
N ALA A 2 15.66 0.79 -18.10
CA ALA A 2 16.67 1.65 -17.49
C ALA A 2 17.90 0.80 -17.16
N ASP A 3 19.09 1.30 -17.54
CA ASP A 3 20.36 0.61 -17.30
C ASP A 3 20.84 0.91 -15.87
N TYR A 4 20.29 0.18 -14.89
CA TYR A 4 20.75 0.30 -13.51
C TYR A 4 22.00 -0.51 -13.27
N PRO A 5 22.97 -0.01 -12.50
CA PRO A 5 24.09 -0.85 -12.02
C PRO A 5 23.52 -1.99 -11.16
N ARG A 6 24.12 -3.17 -11.27
CA ARG A 6 23.71 -4.31 -10.43
C ARG A 6 24.02 -4.01 -8.98
N VAL A 7 23.04 -4.17 -8.09
CA VAL A 7 23.19 -3.95 -6.64
C VAL A 7 22.49 -5.06 -5.85
N THR A 8 23.01 -5.33 -4.66
CA THR A 8 22.38 -6.30 -3.75
C THR A 8 21.44 -5.56 -2.81
N TRP A 9 20.18 -6.04 -2.75
CA TRP A 9 19.20 -5.66 -1.74
C TRP A 9 18.83 -6.87 -0.89
N ARG A 10 18.43 -6.63 0.36
CA ARG A 10 17.86 -7.66 1.20
C ARG A 10 16.42 -7.96 0.74
N LEU A 11 16.09 -9.24 0.61
CA LEU A 11 14.73 -9.73 0.52
C LEU A 11 14.28 -10.22 1.89
N LEU A 12 13.25 -9.59 2.44
CA LEU A 12 12.71 -9.92 3.73
C LEU A 12 11.27 -10.42 3.57
N ILE A 13 10.99 -11.63 4.02
CA ILE A 13 9.63 -12.17 4.10
C ILE A 13 9.33 -12.40 5.56
N THR A 14 8.43 -11.59 6.14
CA THR A 14 8.11 -11.68 7.56
C THR A 14 6.79 -12.42 7.78
N PRO A 15 6.65 -13.16 8.90
CA PRO A 15 5.38 -13.75 9.28
C PRO A 15 4.26 -12.71 9.35
N PRO A 16 2.99 -13.11 9.22
CA PRO A 16 1.85 -12.24 9.48
C PRO A 16 1.95 -11.59 10.87
N ALA A 17 1.63 -10.31 10.96
CA ALA A 17 1.70 -9.55 12.21
C ALA A 17 0.61 -8.48 12.28
N ASP A 18 0.37 -7.95 13.48
CA ASP A 18 -0.59 -6.86 13.70
C ASP A 18 -0.14 -5.56 13.01
N GLY A 19 -1.09 -4.64 12.84
CA GLY A 19 -0.85 -3.39 12.13
C GLY A 19 0.25 -2.54 12.74
N ALA A 20 0.30 -2.46 14.08
CA ALA A 20 1.32 -1.70 14.80
C ALA A 20 2.72 -2.29 14.57
N THR A 21 2.83 -3.61 14.61
CA THR A 21 4.08 -4.34 14.34
C THR A 21 4.55 -4.16 12.91
N ASN A 22 3.66 -4.32 11.92
CA ASN A 22 4.03 -4.16 10.51
C ASN A 22 4.54 -2.75 10.19
N MET A 23 3.87 -1.71 10.69
CA MET A 23 4.31 -0.33 10.50
C MET A 23 5.60 -0.02 11.24
N ALA A 24 5.77 -0.56 12.46
CA ALA A 24 6.99 -0.40 13.23
C ALA A 24 8.21 -1.05 12.56
N ILE A 25 8.05 -2.22 11.95
CA ILE A 25 9.12 -2.90 11.21
C ILE A 25 9.57 -2.06 10.01
N ASP A 26 8.62 -1.57 9.19
CA ASP A 26 8.97 -0.74 8.02
C ASP A 26 9.73 0.53 8.43
N GLU A 27 9.30 1.22 9.49
CA GLU A 27 9.97 2.42 9.98
C GLU A 27 11.29 2.11 10.70
N ALA A 28 11.40 0.98 11.38
CA ALA A 28 12.66 0.54 12.01
C ALA A 28 13.76 0.27 10.97
N ILE A 29 13.41 -0.39 9.86
CA ILE A 29 14.35 -0.60 8.74
C ILE A 29 14.80 0.75 8.15
N LEU A 30 13.86 1.69 7.99
CA LEU A 30 14.16 3.05 7.52
C LEU A 30 15.14 3.76 8.48
N HIS A 31 14.89 3.70 9.78
CA HIS A 31 15.76 4.33 10.78
C HIS A 31 17.15 3.70 10.81
N ALA A 32 17.23 2.35 10.86
CA ALA A 32 18.51 1.65 10.85
C ALA A 32 19.35 2.01 9.61
N GLN A 33 18.71 2.13 8.45
CA GLN A 33 19.40 2.54 7.22
C GLN A 33 19.83 4.01 7.26
N ALA A 34 18.99 4.91 7.80
CA ALA A 34 19.36 6.32 7.98
C ALA A 34 20.52 6.50 8.97
N ASP A 35 20.67 5.60 9.93
CA ASP A 35 21.79 5.57 10.89
C ASP A 35 23.05 4.87 10.33
N GLY A 36 23.02 4.42 9.07
CA GLY A 36 24.14 3.79 8.38
C GLY A 36 24.41 2.34 8.76
N VAL A 37 23.49 1.69 9.49
CA VAL A 37 23.62 0.29 9.94
C VAL A 37 22.62 -0.65 9.28
N GLY A 38 21.81 -0.15 8.33
CA GLY A 38 20.85 -0.90 7.56
C GLY A 38 21.28 -1.17 6.12
N THR A 39 20.43 -1.84 5.36
CA THR A 39 20.61 -2.10 3.93
C THR A 39 19.30 -1.94 3.17
N SER A 40 19.38 -1.56 1.89
CA SER A 40 18.20 -1.45 1.03
C SER A 40 17.42 -2.75 1.02
N THR A 41 16.12 -2.66 1.28
CA THR A 41 15.27 -3.81 1.58
C THR A 41 14.02 -3.80 0.72
N LEU A 42 13.70 -4.96 0.14
CA LEU A 42 12.39 -5.31 -0.36
C LEU A 42 11.77 -6.28 0.64
N ARG A 43 10.62 -5.92 1.23
CA ARG A 43 9.93 -6.74 2.21
C ARG A 43 8.55 -7.14 1.69
N PHE A 44 8.13 -8.40 1.95
CA PHE A 44 6.77 -8.90 1.75
C PHE A 44 6.19 -9.39 3.07
N TYR A 45 4.92 -9.10 3.31
CA TYR A 45 4.25 -9.45 4.57
C TYR A 45 2.73 -9.50 4.45
N GLN A 46 2.11 -10.03 5.49
CA GLN A 46 0.66 -10.11 5.67
C GLN A 46 0.25 -9.52 7.02
N TRP A 47 -1.05 -9.43 7.23
CA TRP A 47 -1.64 -8.83 8.43
C TRP A 47 -2.47 -9.85 9.20
N ASP A 48 -2.18 -9.99 10.48
CA ASP A 48 -2.95 -10.84 11.41
C ASP A 48 -2.95 -10.18 12.80
N PRO A 49 -4.13 -9.80 13.35
CA PRO A 49 -5.44 -9.86 12.69
C PRO A 49 -5.56 -8.88 11.50
N PRO A 50 -6.62 -9.00 10.67
CA PRO A 50 -6.92 -8.04 9.62
C PRO A 50 -6.95 -6.62 10.16
N CYS A 51 -6.46 -5.66 9.37
CA CYS A 51 -6.21 -4.30 9.87
C CYS A 51 -6.63 -3.22 8.87
N LEU A 52 -7.35 -2.22 9.35
CA LEU A 52 -7.60 -0.98 8.59
C LEU A 52 -6.43 -0.03 8.80
N SER A 53 -5.68 0.30 7.73
CA SER A 53 -4.65 1.34 7.83
C SER A 53 -5.19 2.69 7.35
N LEU A 54 -5.04 3.73 8.19
CA LEU A 54 -5.30 5.11 7.83
C LEU A 54 -4.08 5.77 7.23
N GLY A 55 -4.29 6.64 6.25
CA GLY A 55 -3.24 7.54 5.78
C GLY A 55 -2.81 8.54 6.85
N TYR A 56 -1.57 9.04 6.73
CA TYR A 56 -0.92 9.92 7.70
C TYR A 56 -1.78 11.12 8.12
N ASN A 57 -2.48 11.78 7.18
CA ASN A 57 -3.33 12.95 7.41
C ASN A 57 -4.83 12.63 7.39
N GLN A 58 -5.22 11.36 7.33
CA GLN A 58 -6.63 10.98 7.31
C GLN A 58 -7.22 11.09 8.72
N HIS A 59 -8.44 11.66 8.85
CA HIS A 59 -9.09 11.80 10.15
C HIS A 59 -9.48 10.43 10.73
N TRP A 60 -9.10 10.18 11.99
CA TRP A 60 -9.46 8.95 12.69
C TRP A 60 -10.97 8.82 12.91
N ALA A 61 -11.69 9.95 12.96
CA ALA A 61 -13.15 9.96 13.08
C ALA A 61 -13.87 9.27 11.90
N GLU A 62 -13.16 9.04 10.77
CA GLU A 62 -13.70 8.26 9.66
C GLU A 62 -13.76 6.74 9.98
N VAL A 63 -13.08 6.26 11.03
CA VAL A 63 -13.08 4.84 11.42
C VAL A 63 -14.32 4.53 12.25
N ASP A 64 -15.03 3.45 11.90
CA ASP A 64 -16.00 2.82 12.78
C ASP A 64 -15.30 1.75 13.62
N GLU A 65 -14.75 2.17 14.78
CA GLU A 65 -14.01 1.30 15.67
C GLU A 65 -14.86 0.13 16.21
N ALA A 66 -16.14 0.38 16.48
CA ALA A 66 -17.05 -0.64 16.97
C ALA A 66 -17.27 -1.71 15.89
N ALA A 67 -17.48 -1.29 14.66
CA ALA A 67 -17.64 -2.20 13.53
C ALA A 67 -16.35 -2.98 13.23
N CYS A 68 -15.18 -2.34 13.28
CA CYS A 68 -13.88 -3.04 13.17
C CYS A 68 -13.76 -4.12 14.25
N THR A 69 -13.96 -3.75 15.51
CA THR A 69 -13.85 -4.68 16.67
C THR A 69 -14.82 -5.86 16.55
N HIS A 70 -16.07 -5.58 16.15
CA HIS A 70 -17.08 -6.64 15.96
C HIS A 70 -16.68 -7.69 14.91
N ARG A 71 -15.87 -7.28 13.92
CA ARG A 71 -15.34 -8.18 12.88
C ARG A 71 -14.00 -8.80 13.22
N GLY A 72 -13.44 -8.51 14.39
CA GLY A 72 -12.09 -8.93 14.76
C GLY A 72 -10.99 -8.18 14.00
N TYR A 73 -11.29 -7.00 13.47
CA TYR A 73 -10.33 -6.16 12.76
C TYR A 73 -9.71 -5.13 13.72
N THR A 74 -8.44 -4.84 13.50
CA THR A 74 -7.73 -3.75 14.15
C THR A 74 -7.63 -2.54 13.22
N TRP A 75 -7.08 -1.43 13.70
CA TRP A 75 -6.73 -0.31 12.85
C TRP A 75 -5.46 0.37 13.32
N VAL A 76 -4.74 0.99 12.38
CA VAL A 76 -3.47 1.67 12.63
C VAL A 76 -3.31 2.85 11.67
N ARG A 77 -2.59 3.88 12.10
CA ARG A 77 -2.15 4.96 11.21
C ARG A 77 -0.78 4.63 10.64
N ARG A 78 -0.67 4.59 9.30
CA ARG A 78 0.61 4.39 8.62
C ARG A 78 1.40 5.69 8.47
N PRO A 79 2.73 5.64 8.29
CA PRO A 79 3.58 6.82 8.14
C PRO A 79 3.43 7.50 6.77
N THR A 80 2.83 6.83 5.80
CA THR A 80 2.60 7.31 4.43
C THR A 80 1.22 7.97 4.28
N GLY A 81 1.06 8.80 3.29
CA GLY A 81 -0.22 9.42 2.95
C GLY A 81 -1.23 8.47 2.31
N GLY A 82 -2.24 9.04 1.67
CA GLY A 82 -3.32 8.31 0.99
C GLY A 82 -4.53 8.08 1.88
N ARG A 83 -5.49 7.29 1.37
CA ARG A 83 -6.76 6.95 2.03
C ARG A 83 -6.71 5.57 2.68
N ALA A 84 -7.73 5.25 3.47
CA ALA A 84 -7.83 3.99 4.20
C ALA A 84 -7.74 2.77 3.29
N ILE A 85 -7.08 1.73 3.78
CA ILE A 85 -6.99 0.40 3.17
C ILE A 85 -7.31 -0.63 4.25
N LEU A 86 -8.18 -1.59 3.92
CA LEU A 86 -8.40 -2.75 4.77
C LEU A 86 -7.53 -3.91 4.27
N HIS A 87 -6.57 -4.30 5.10
CA HIS A 87 -5.63 -5.37 4.83
C HIS A 87 -6.20 -6.69 5.35
N THR A 88 -6.45 -7.61 4.43
CA THR A 88 -7.05 -8.93 4.71
C THR A 88 -6.34 -10.00 3.89
N ASP A 89 -6.94 -10.45 2.79
CA ASP A 89 -6.47 -11.54 1.94
C ASP A 89 -5.51 -11.00 0.86
N GLU A 90 -4.34 -10.52 1.27
CA GLU A 90 -3.44 -9.77 0.40
C GLU A 90 -1.96 -10.11 0.59
N LEU A 91 -1.14 -9.60 -0.31
CA LEU A 91 0.29 -9.41 -0.12
C LEU A 91 0.56 -7.91 0.00
N THR A 92 1.17 -7.49 1.10
CA THR A 92 1.76 -6.15 1.22
C THR A 92 3.26 -6.22 0.91
N TYR A 93 3.74 -5.25 0.12
CA TYR A 93 5.17 -5.06 -0.09
C TYR A 93 5.64 -3.74 0.52
N SER A 94 6.92 -3.67 0.91
CA SER A 94 7.59 -2.40 1.17
C SER A 94 8.99 -2.38 0.59
N VAL A 95 9.40 -1.19 0.12
CA VAL A 95 10.75 -0.87 -0.34
C VAL A 95 11.30 0.23 0.54
N ILE A 96 12.46 -0.03 1.14
CA ILE A 96 13.19 0.96 1.93
C ILE A 96 14.60 1.10 1.34
N ALA A 97 14.96 2.34 0.95
CA ALA A 97 16.27 2.62 0.34
C ALA A 97 16.69 4.08 0.58
N PRO A 98 18.00 4.41 0.49
CA PRO A 98 18.47 5.79 0.50
C PRO A 98 17.85 6.59 -0.65
N GLY A 99 17.57 7.87 -0.41
CA GLY A 99 16.92 8.74 -1.38
C GLY A 99 17.74 9.03 -2.65
N ASP A 100 19.04 8.75 -2.64
CA ASP A 100 19.97 8.86 -3.76
C ASP A 100 20.19 7.52 -4.50
N GLU A 101 19.63 6.41 -4.00
CA GLU A 101 19.66 5.13 -4.70
C GLU A 101 18.91 5.26 -6.04
N PRO A 102 19.55 4.94 -7.21
CA PRO A 102 19.01 5.24 -8.54
C PRO A 102 17.57 4.79 -8.79
N ARG A 103 17.12 3.71 -8.13
CA ARG A 103 15.76 3.15 -8.31
C ARG A 103 14.69 3.95 -7.59
N VAL A 104 15.08 4.75 -6.60
CA VAL A 104 14.16 5.59 -5.82
C VAL A 104 14.55 7.07 -5.84
N ALA A 105 15.64 7.45 -6.50
CA ALA A 105 16.12 8.84 -6.61
C ALA A 105 15.09 9.73 -7.33
N GLY A 106 15.23 11.05 -7.19
CA GLY A 106 14.36 12.04 -7.80
C GLY A 106 13.07 12.27 -7.02
N GLY A 107 12.00 12.67 -7.70
CA GLY A 107 10.69 12.96 -7.10
C GLY A 107 9.90 11.70 -6.75
N ILE A 108 8.76 11.89 -6.06
CA ILE A 108 7.84 10.79 -5.67
C ILE A 108 7.34 10.06 -6.92
N ILE A 109 6.91 10.80 -7.94
CA ILE A 109 6.36 10.24 -9.18
C ILE A 109 7.40 9.39 -9.92
N GLU A 110 8.63 9.91 -10.03
CA GLU A 110 9.71 9.22 -10.74
C GLU A 110 10.10 7.92 -10.07
N SER A 111 10.29 7.93 -8.74
CA SER A 111 10.60 6.72 -7.99
C SER A 111 9.43 5.72 -8.01
N TYR A 112 8.20 6.22 -7.95
CA TYR A 112 7.01 5.40 -8.05
C TYR A 112 6.96 4.64 -9.38
N ARG A 113 7.20 5.33 -10.51
CA ARG A 113 7.26 4.72 -11.85
C ARG A 113 8.31 3.62 -11.94
N ARG A 114 9.50 3.85 -11.37
CA ARG A 114 10.59 2.87 -11.41
C ARG A 114 10.25 1.62 -10.60
N LEU A 115 9.76 1.79 -9.38
CA LEU A 115 9.36 0.66 -8.53
C LEU A 115 8.17 -0.12 -9.11
N SER A 116 7.23 0.58 -9.77
CA SER A 116 6.13 -0.07 -10.48
C SER A 116 6.59 -1.01 -11.58
N ALA A 117 7.74 -0.77 -12.22
CA ALA A 117 8.27 -1.69 -13.23
C ALA A 117 8.56 -3.08 -12.66
N GLY A 118 9.02 -3.16 -11.40
CA GLY A 118 9.19 -4.44 -10.69
C GLY A 118 7.88 -5.17 -10.42
N LEU A 119 6.87 -4.42 -9.97
CA LEU A 119 5.53 -4.97 -9.75
C LEU A 119 4.90 -5.47 -11.04
N LEU A 120 4.96 -4.66 -12.11
CA LEU A 120 4.44 -5.03 -13.44
C LEU A 120 5.10 -6.30 -13.95
N ALA A 121 6.43 -6.38 -13.89
CA ALA A 121 7.16 -7.56 -14.36
C ALA A 121 6.75 -8.84 -13.59
N GLY A 122 6.57 -8.74 -12.27
CA GLY A 122 6.12 -9.87 -11.45
C GLY A 122 4.67 -10.27 -11.75
N LEU A 123 3.77 -9.31 -11.90
CA LEU A 123 2.36 -9.57 -12.22
C LEU A 123 2.19 -10.13 -13.64
N CYS A 124 2.93 -9.61 -14.63
CA CYS A 124 2.97 -10.19 -15.98
C CYS A 124 3.48 -11.64 -15.96
N ALA A 125 4.47 -11.96 -15.12
CA ALA A 125 4.97 -13.34 -15.00
C ALA A 125 3.92 -14.30 -14.41
N LEU A 126 2.96 -13.81 -13.63
CA LEU A 126 1.79 -14.58 -13.15
C LEU A 126 0.70 -14.73 -14.22
N GLY A 127 0.82 -14.00 -15.35
CA GLY A 127 -0.16 -14.01 -16.45
C GLY A 127 -1.18 -12.87 -16.38
N ALA A 128 -1.00 -11.89 -15.48
CA ALA A 128 -1.92 -10.75 -15.41
C ALA A 128 -1.62 -9.75 -16.54
N ASP A 129 -2.68 -9.33 -17.23
CA ASP A 129 -2.60 -8.27 -18.27
C ASP A 129 -2.69 -6.90 -17.57
N VAL A 130 -1.55 -6.47 -17.01
CA VAL A 130 -1.43 -5.28 -16.18
C VAL A 130 -0.88 -4.10 -16.95
N PHE A 131 -1.41 -2.92 -16.65
CA PHE A 131 -0.98 -1.65 -17.20
C PHE A 131 -0.71 -0.65 -16.07
N GLN A 132 0.27 0.22 -16.30
CA GLN A 132 0.45 1.39 -15.46
C GLN A 132 -0.42 2.53 -16.00
N ALA A 133 -1.34 3.03 -15.20
CA ALA A 133 -2.18 4.16 -15.60
C ALA A 133 -1.30 5.40 -15.85
N GLN A 134 -1.48 6.05 -17.00
CA GLN A 134 -0.67 7.21 -17.44
C GLN A 134 -1.38 8.55 -17.27
N GLU A 135 -2.61 8.59 -16.76
CA GLU A 135 -3.36 9.84 -16.68
C GLU A 135 -2.87 10.75 -15.54
N GLU A 136 -2.50 11.97 -15.91
CA GLU A 136 -2.34 13.09 -14.99
C GLU A 136 -3.72 13.57 -14.52
N ARG A 137 -4.29 12.94 -13.51
CA ARG A 137 -5.44 13.51 -12.81
C ARG A 137 -4.96 14.35 -11.63
N VAL A 138 -5.35 15.60 -11.63
CA VAL A 138 -5.17 16.50 -10.48
C VAL A 138 -5.86 15.87 -9.28
N LEU A 139 -5.08 15.56 -8.24
CA LEU A 139 -5.62 15.07 -6.96
C LEU A 139 -6.56 16.14 -6.39
N ASN A 140 -7.82 15.84 -6.32
CA ASN A 140 -8.78 16.70 -5.63
C ASN A 140 -8.77 16.32 -4.14
N PRO A 141 -8.43 17.23 -3.21
CA PRO A 141 -8.26 16.92 -1.78
C PRO A 141 -9.53 16.35 -1.11
N ASP A 142 -10.69 16.57 -1.71
CA ASP A 142 -12.00 16.26 -1.14
C ASP A 142 -12.58 14.89 -1.54
N GLN A 143 -11.78 14.03 -2.20
CA GLN A 143 -12.29 12.74 -2.67
C GLN A 143 -12.20 11.65 -1.59
N GLY A 144 -13.30 10.92 -1.44
CA GLY A 144 -13.57 9.65 -0.73
C GLY A 144 -12.66 9.18 0.42
N ALA A 145 -13.20 8.40 1.35
CA ALA A 145 -12.47 7.85 2.50
C ALA A 145 -11.59 6.63 2.15
N VAL A 146 -11.78 6.02 0.98
CA VAL A 146 -11.17 4.74 0.56
C VAL A 146 -10.08 4.95 -0.48
N CYS A 147 -8.92 4.28 -0.33
CA CYS A 147 -7.78 4.37 -1.26
C CYS A 147 -8.12 3.88 -2.68
N PHE A 148 -9.06 2.96 -2.83
CA PHE A 148 -9.50 2.43 -4.13
C PHE A 148 -10.57 3.28 -4.82
N ASP A 149 -11.02 4.36 -4.20
CA ASP A 149 -12.06 5.24 -4.75
C ASP A 149 -11.54 6.14 -5.87
N THR A 150 -10.28 6.51 -5.83
CA THR A 150 -9.70 7.44 -6.80
C THR A 150 -8.43 6.84 -7.40
N PRO A 151 -8.35 6.69 -8.73
CA PRO A 151 -7.08 6.38 -9.38
C PRO A 151 -6.09 7.51 -9.07
N SER A 152 -5.02 7.22 -8.35
CA SER A 152 -3.87 8.11 -8.30
C SER A 152 -3.00 7.88 -9.54
N ASN A 153 -2.22 8.90 -9.91
CA ASN A 153 -1.30 8.80 -11.04
C ASN A 153 -0.38 7.59 -10.87
N TYR A 154 -0.26 6.75 -11.92
CA TYR A 154 0.65 5.60 -12.01
C TYR A 154 0.25 4.34 -11.22
N GLU A 155 -1.01 4.14 -10.94
CA GLU A 155 -1.50 2.89 -10.35
C GLU A 155 -1.42 1.73 -11.34
N ILE A 156 -1.24 0.52 -10.81
CA ILE A 156 -1.27 -0.69 -11.61
C ILE A 156 -2.72 -1.16 -11.73
N THR A 157 -3.18 -1.30 -12.96
CA THR A 157 -4.57 -1.64 -13.29
C THR A 157 -4.66 -2.87 -14.18
N VAL A 158 -5.79 -3.57 -14.09
CA VAL A 158 -6.22 -4.65 -14.99
C VAL A 158 -7.61 -4.33 -15.49
N GLY A 159 -7.80 -4.27 -16.81
CA GLY A 159 -9.09 -3.93 -17.42
C GLY A 159 -9.67 -2.59 -16.91
N GLY A 160 -8.81 -1.61 -16.62
CA GLY A 160 -9.21 -0.31 -16.09
C GLY A 160 -9.53 -0.29 -14.58
N LYS A 161 -9.43 -1.43 -13.89
CA LYS A 161 -9.62 -1.54 -12.43
C LYS A 161 -8.28 -1.55 -11.71
N LYS A 162 -8.20 -0.82 -10.60
CA LYS A 162 -7.02 -0.79 -9.74
C LYS A 162 -6.76 -2.16 -9.12
N LEU A 163 -5.54 -2.67 -9.29
CA LEU A 163 -5.08 -3.92 -8.69
C LEU A 163 -4.09 -3.66 -7.54
N VAL A 164 -3.15 -2.73 -7.72
CA VAL A 164 -2.16 -2.41 -6.68
C VAL A 164 -2.30 -0.96 -6.26
N GLY A 165 -2.39 -0.73 -4.96
CA GLY A 165 -2.32 0.60 -4.37
C GLY A 165 -1.00 0.78 -3.61
N SER A 166 -0.31 1.91 -3.80
CA SER A 166 0.94 2.18 -3.09
C SER A 166 0.96 3.61 -2.55
N ALA A 167 1.75 3.81 -1.51
CA ALA A 167 2.00 5.12 -0.91
C ALA A 167 3.47 5.24 -0.52
N GLN A 168 4.00 6.46 -0.54
CA GLN A 168 5.40 6.73 -0.28
C GLN A 168 5.57 7.84 0.74
N VAL A 169 6.59 7.74 1.58
CA VAL A 169 7.09 8.81 2.42
C VAL A 169 8.59 8.93 2.27
N ARG A 170 9.08 10.16 2.36
CA ARG A 170 10.51 10.48 2.39
C ARG A 170 10.85 11.11 3.73
N ARG A 171 11.75 10.47 4.46
CA ARG A 171 12.11 10.90 5.81
C ARG A 171 13.57 10.54 6.09
N ARG A 172 14.32 11.41 6.76
CA ARG A 172 15.72 11.20 7.14
C ARG A 172 16.63 10.83 5.96
N GLY A 173 16.37 11.36 4.75
CA GLY A 173 17.12 11.00 3.55
C GLY A 173 16.79 9.63 2.94
N MET A 174 15.83 8.89 3.54
CA MET A 174 15.37 7.59 3.07
C MET A 174 14.02 7.69 2.36
N VAL A 175 13.75 6.71 1.50
CA VAL A 175 12.45 6.45 0.88
C VAL A 175 11.87 5.20 1.51
N LEU A 176 10.62 5.28 1.97
CA LEU A 176 9.77 4.14 2.27
C LEU A 176 8.57 4.20 1.33
N GLN A 177 8.43 3.21 0.47
CA GLN A 177 7.22 2.97 -0.32
C GLN A 177 6.65 1.62 0.05
N HIS A 178 5.38 1.58 0.39
CA HIS A 178 4.67 0.33 0.58
C HIS A 178 3.36 0.32 -0.21
N GLY A 179 2.84 -0.88 -0.46
CA GLY A 179 1.60 -1.04 -1.20
C GLY A 179 0.99 -2.41 -1.01
N THR A 180 -0.29 -2.50 -1.34
CA THR A 180 -1.10 -3.71 -1.20
C THR A 180 -1.47 -4.28 -2.57
N LEU A 181 -1.37 -5.59 -2.69
CA LEU A 181 -1.88 -6.42 -3.77
C LEU A 181 -2.95 -7.35 -3.18
N PRO A 182 -4.24 -7.01 -3.31
CA PRO A 182 -5.31 -7.92 -2.92
C PRO A 182 -5.24 -9.22 -3.72
N LEU A 183 -5.06 -10.35 -3.04
CA LEU A 183 -4.98 -11.66 -3.69
C LEU A 183 -6.36 -12.22 -3.97
N THR A 184 -7.24 -12.19 -2.96
CA THR A 184 -8.59 -12.74 -3.03
C THR A 184 -9.58 -11.91 -2.19
N GLY A 185 -10.81 -12.38 -2.05
CA GLY A 185 -11.78 -11.85 -1.09
C GLY A 185 -12.63 -10.67 -1.61
N ASP A 186 -13.43 -10.12 -0.72
CA ASP A 186 -14.36 -9.03 -1.03
C ASP A 186 -13.82 -7.68 -0.58
N LEU A 187 -13.42 -6.86 -1.54
CA LEU A 187 -12.89 -5.52 -1.28
C LEU A 187 -13.91 -4.59 -0.60
N ARG A 188 -15.22 -4.87 -0.69
CA ARG A 188 -16.27 -4.06 -0.06
C ARG A 188 -16.27 -4.13 1.47
N ARG A 189 -15.56 -5.10 2.07
CA ARG A 189 -15.41 -5.21 3.54
C ARG A 189 -14.85 -3.93 4.18
N ILE A 190 -14.08 -3.14 3.46
CA ILE A 190 -13.57 -1.85 3.94
C ILE A 190 -14.70 -0.88 4.28
N LEU A 191 -15.80 -0.91 3.54
CA LEU A 191 -16.93 -0.01 3.74
C LEU A 191 -17.66 -0.26 5.08
N ASP A 192 -17.47 -1.45 5.66
CA ASP A 192 -18.00 -1.79 6.97
C ASP A 192 -17.15 -1.20 8.12
N CYS A 193 -15.91 -0.79 7.83
CA CYS A 193 -14.97 -0.27 8.81
C CYS A 193 -14.94 1.27 8.84
N LEU A 194 -15.68 1.91 7.93
CA LEU A 194 -15.69 3.36 7.79
C LEU A 194 -17.07 3.92 8.11
N ARG A 195 -17.11 5.00 8.85
CA ARG A 195 -18.35 5.75 9.09
C ARG A 195 -18.83 6.38 7.79
N ALA A 196 -20.13 6.29 7.55
CA ALA A 196 -20.75 7.05 6.47
C ALA A 196 -20.46 8.55 6.70
N ARG A 197 -19.98 9.24 5.68
CA ARG A 197 -19.88 10.71 5.76
C ARG A 197 -21.28 11.27 5.94
N ASP A 198 -21.48 12.04 6.99
CA ASP A 198 -22.70 12.80 7.17
C ASP A 198 -22.80 13.81 6.01
N PRO A 199 -23.83 13.73 5.14
CA PRO A 199 -23.96 14.66 4.02
C PRO A 199 -24.11 16.11 4.46
N VAL A 200 -24.41 16.37 5.73
CA VAL A 200 -24.52 17.71 6.30
C VAL A 200 -23.14 18.30 6.63
N LEU A 201 -22.11 17.47 6.88
CA LEU A 201 -20.75 17.91 7.15
C LEU A 201 -19.88 17.94 5.87
N ALA A 202 -20.29 17.30 4.80
CA ALA A 202 -19.78 17.52 3.46
C ALA A 202 -20.38 18.81 2.97
N GLY A 203 -19.73 19.95 3.25
CA GLY A 203 -20.15 21.25 2.77
C GLY A 203 -20.57 21.15 1.32
N SER A 204 -21.77 21.67 1.03
CA SER A 204 -22.46 21.69 -0.26
C SER A 204 -21.46 21.71 -1.43
N ASP A 205 -21.35 20.60 -2.14
CA ASP A 205 -20.52 20.46 -3.32
C ASP A 205 -21.11 21.36 -4.43
N PRO A 206 -20.43 22.45 -4.87
CA PRO A 206 -20.97 23.37 -5.86
C PRO A 206 -20.72 22.91 -7.30
N HIS A 207 -20.36 21.64 -7.54
CA HIS A 207 -20.11 21.19 -8.90
C HIS A 207 -21.24 20.35 -9.45
N PRO A 208 -21.97 20.86 -10.48
CA PRO A 208 -22.93 20.09 -11.22
C PRO A 208 -22.25 18.90 -11.92
N ARG A 209 -22.85 17.74 -11.77
CA ARG A 209 -22.52 16.48 -12.42
C ARG A 209 -22.32 16.68 -13.95
N GLY A 210 -21.06 16.86 -14.34
CA GLY A 210 -20.67 16.89 -15.75
C GLY A 210 -20.31 15.48 -16.21
N SER A 211 -21.09 14.94 -17.11
CA SER A 211 -21.09 13.62 -17.77
C SER A 211 -22.06 12.61 -17.15
N GLN A 212 -23.34 12.92 -17.23
CA GLN A 212 -24.43 11.95 -17.16
C GLN A 212 -24.29 10.94 -18.32
N GLY A 213 -24.18 9.67 -18.00
CA GLY A 213 -24.32 8.63 -19.03
C GLY A 213 -24.20 7.20 -18.56
N GLN A 214 -23.40 6.85 -17.54
CA GLN A 214 -23.22 5.45 -17.15
C GLN A 214 -23.07 5.18 -15.64
N ALA A 215 -23.10 6.19 -14.75
CA ALA A 215 -22.91 6.02 -13.31
C ALA A 215 -24.21 5.82 -12.50
N GLU A 216 -25.36 5.89 -13.12
CA GLU A 216 -26.67 5.92 -12.40
C GLU A 216 -27.27 4.54 -12.07
N SER A 217 -26.59 3.41 -12.34
CA SER A 217 -27.16 2.07 -12.06
C SER A 217 -26.42 1.22 -11.03
N LEU A 218 -25.30 1.65 -10.49
CA LEU A 218 -24.62 0.89 -9.43
C LEU A 218 -25.15 1.32 -8.06
N HIS A 219 -26.29 0.73 -7.64
CA HIS A 219 -26.87 0.96 -6.32
C HIS A 219 -25.99 0.36 -5.23
N GLY A 220 -25.67 1.14 -4.19
CA GLY A 220 -25.04 0.65 -2.98
C GLY A 220 -23.51 0.54 -3.05
N ARG A 221 -22.98 -0.59 -2.58
CA ARG A 221 -21.52 -0.82 -2.32
C ARG A 221 -20.74 -1.29 -3.54
N ASP A 222 -21.39 -1.55 -4.67
CA ASP A 222 -20.78 -2.19 -5.84
C ASP A 222 -19.91 -1.24 -6.69
N TRP A 223 -20.02 0.07 -6.45
CA TRP A 223 -19.15 1.06 -7.10
C TRP A 223 -17.65 0.77 -6.91
N LEU A 224 -17.27 0.17 -5.76
CA LEU A 224 -15.88 -0.19 -5.48
C LEU A 224 -15.38 -1.30 -6.41
N LEU A 225 -16.22 -2.30 -6.67
CA LEU A 225 -15.90 -3.41 -7.58
C LEU A 225 -15.82 -2.99 -9.06
N ALA A 226 -16.40 -1.84 -9.40
CA ALA A 226 -16.24 -1.24 -10.73
C ALA A 226 -14.85 -0.58 -10.90
N ARG A 227 -14.18 -0.23 -9.80
CA ARG A 227 -12.91 0.53 -9.79
C ARG A 227 -11.70 -0.26 -9.34
N ALA A 228 -11.90 -1.35 -8.62
CA ALA A 228 -10.83 -2.18 -8.09
C ALA A 228 -11.13 -3.67 -8.29
N CYS A 229 -10.07 -4.47 -8.33
CA CYS A 229 -10.17 -5.92 -8.42
C CYS A 229 -9.09 -6.60 -7.57
N THR A 230 -9.28 -7.90 -7.32
CA THR A 230 -8.28 -8.79 -6.73
C THR A 230 -7.45 -9.46 -7.83
N LEU A 231 -6.31 -10.03 -7.45
CA LEU A 231 -5.48 -10.82 -8.38
C LEU A 231 -6.22 -12.07 -8.87
N GLU A 232 -7.00 -12.71 -8.00
CA GLU A 232 -7.87 -13.84 -8.37
C GLU A 232 -8.86 -13.45 -9.48
N GLN A 233 -9.51 -12.29 -9.36
CA GLN A 233 -10.43 -11.79 -10.40
C GLN A 233 -9.72 -11.47 -11.70
N ALA A 234 -8.49 -10.94 -11.62
CA ALA A 234 -7.68 -10.63 -12.79
C ALA A 234 -7.20 -11.87 -13.56
N LEU A 235 -6.91 -12.96 -12.83
CA LEU A 235 -6.33 -14.18 -13.41
C LEU A 235 -7.33 -15.32 -13.60
N GLY A 236 -8.51 -15.24 -12.98
CA GLY A 236 -9.49 -16.34 -12.95
C GLY A 236 -9.06 -17.54 -12.10
N ARG A 237 -8.02 -17.38 -11.26
CA ARG A 237 -7.52 -18.42 -10.35
C ARG A 237 -6.94 -17.81 -9.07
N VAL A 238 -6.99 -18.57 -7.99
CA VAL A 238 -6.38 -18.19 -6.70
C VAL A 238 -4.86 -18.25 -6.82
N ILE A 239 -4.19 -17.22 -6.28
CA ILE A 239 -2.73 -17.13 -6.15
C ILE A 239 -2.41 -17.11 -4.65
N SER A 240 -1.50 -17.98 -4.22
CA SER A 240 -1.02 -17.97 -2.84
C SER A 240 -0.08 -16.79 -2.58
N PHE A 241 0.09 -16.45 -1.30
CA PHE A 241 1.08 -15.43 -0.90
C PHE A 241 2.49 -15.79 -1.40
N ASP A 242 2.91 -17.03 -1.25
CA ASP A 242 4.26 -17.47 -1.64
C ASP A 242 4.46 -17.40 -3.16
N GLU A 243 3.45 -17.78 -3.95
CA GLU A 243 3.49 -17.65 -5.41
C GLU A 243 3.60 -16.18 -5.83
N ALA A 244 2.80 -15.30 -5.24
CA ALA A 244 2.83 -13.87 -5.50
C ALA A 244 4.16 -13.24 -5.07
N ALA A 245 4.64 -13.54 -3.86
CA ALA A 245 5.91 -13.03 -3.34
C ALA A 245 7.10 -13.44 -4.20
N LYS A 246 7.14 -14.70 -4.65
CA LYS A 246 8.18 -15.21 -5.55
C LYS A 246 8.15 -14.50 -6.90
N ALA A 247 6.98 -14.34 -7.50
CA ALA A 247 6.84 -13.66 -8.79
C ALA A 247 7.22 -12.18 -8.70
N LEU A 248 6.76 -11.48 -7.66
CA LEU A 248 7.12 -10.08 -7.43
C LEU A 248 8.63 -9.93 -7.16
N ALA A 249 9.24 -10.79 -6.34
CA ALA A 249 10.69 -10.75 -6.12
C ALA A 249 11.47 -10.90 -7.44
N GLN A 250 11.07 -11.84 -8.30
CA GLN A 250 11.68 -12.01 -9.62
C GLN A 250 11.46 -10.77 -10.51
N GLY A 251 10.26 -10.19 -10.47
CA GLY A 251 9.92 -8.97 -11.20
C GLY A 251 10.79 -7.78 -10.78
N PHE A 252 10.93 -7.55 -9.47
CA PHE A 252 11.83 -6.52 -8.94
C PHE A 252 13.29 -6.78 -9.32
N ALA A 253 13.75 -8.02 -9.19
CA ALA A 253 15.12 -8.40 -9.54
C ALA A 253 15.42 -8.13 -11.02
N SER A 254 14.55 -8.54 -11.94
CA SER A 254 14.76 -8.41 -13.38
C SER A 254 14.58 -6.96 -13.87
N ALA A 255 13.51 -6.28 -13.47
CA ALA A 255 13.20 -4.94 -13.96
C ALA A 255 14.15 -3.87 -13.43
N LEU A 256 14.68 -4.07 -12.20
CA LEU A 256 15.51 -3.09 -11.51
C LEU A 256 16.99 -3.52 -11.39
N ASN A 257 17.39 -4.59 -12.04
CA ASN A 257 18.74 -5.16 -11.98
C ASN A 257 19.23 -5.37 -10.53
N LEU A 258 18.40 -6.03 -9.69
CA LEU A 258 18.69 -6.31 -8.30
C LEU A 258 19.17 -7.74 -8.11
N GLN A 259 20.17 -7.93 -7.24
CA GLN A 259 20.45 -9.21 -6.62
C GLN A 259 19.75 -9.25 -5.27
N LEU A 260 18.60 -9.91 -5.19
CA LEU A 260 17.89 -10.08 -3.93
C LEU A 260 18.52 -11.20 -3.11
N LYS A 261 18.96 -10.88 -1.90
CA LYS A 261 19.48 -11.87 -0.95
C LYS A 261 18.50 -12.03 0.20
N PRO A 262 18.00 -13.25 0.45
CA PRO A 262 17.20 -13.52 1.64
C PRO A 262 17.94 -13.09 2.91
N GLY A 263 17.20 -12.57 3.87
CA GLY A 263 17.75 -12.15 5.16
C GLY A 263 16.65 -11.94 6.18
N ASP A 264 17.06 -11.66 7.41
CA ASP A 264 16.18 -11.39 8.54
C ASP A 264 16.35 -9.96 9.05
N LEU A 265 15.48 -9.52 9.95
CA LEU A 265 15.70 -8.29 10.72
C LEU A 265 16.98 -8.45 11.56
N THR A 266 17.81 -7.42 11.58
CA THR A 266 18.93 -7.34 12.54
C THR A 266 18.40 -7.15 13.96
N ASP A 267 19.23 -7.41 14.98
CA ASP A 267 18.84 -7.18 16.38
C ASP A 267 18.54 -5.71 16.64
N HIS A 268 19.28 -4.81 15.97
CA HIS A 268 19.03 -3.38 16.03
C HIS A 268 17.66 -3.00 15.45
N GLU A 269 17.30 -3.53 14.28
CA GLU A 269 15.98 -3.31 13.67
C GLU A 269 14.86 -3.90 14.52
N ARG A 270 15.07 -5.08 15.12
CA ARG A 270 14.10 -5.67 16.08
C ARG A 270 13.86 -4.77 17.27
N SER A 271 14.92 -4.30 17.91
CA SER A 271 14.82 -3.40 19.06
C SER A 271 14.12 -2.08 18.71
N LEU A 272 14.46 -1.49 17.55
CA LEU A 272 13.77 -0.29 17.06
C LEU A 272 12.30 -0.55 16.75
N ALA A 273 11.97 -1.68 16.15
CA ALA A 273 10.59 -2.04 15.85
C ALA A 273 9.76 -2.20 17.13
N GLU A 274 10.29 -2.86 18.14
CA GLU A 274 9.63 -2.99 19.44
C GLU A 274 9.42 -1.63 20.11
N GLN A 275 10.41 -0.75 20.05
CA GLN A 275 10.30 0.61 20.56
C GLN A 275 9.24 1.40 19.80
N LEU A 276 9.29 1.45 18.47
CA LEU A 276 8.33 2.18 17.64
C LEU A 276 6.91 1.63 17.78
N ARG A 277 6.77 0.30 17.91
CA ARG A 277 5.47 -0.31 18.17
C ARG A 277 4.90 0.22 19.48
N ARG A 278 5.66 0.16 20.57
CA ARG A 278 5.21 0.57 21.92
C ARG A 278 4.97 2.07 22.02
N GLU A 279 5.86 2.90 21.46
CA GLU A 279 5.87 4.35 21.70
C GLU A 279 5.07 5.13 20.65
N GLN A 280 4.79 4.54 19.49
CA GLN A 280 4.09 5.19 18.40
C GLN A 280 2.90 4.38 17.88
N TYR A 281 3.12 3.25 17.22
CA TYR A 281 2.09 2.60 16.42
C TYR A 281 0.99 1.90 17.21
N ALA A 282 1.27 1.45 18.44
CA ALA A 282 0.26 0.95 19.36
C ALA A 282 -0.33 2.04 20.27
N HIS A 283 0.03 3.31 20.05
CA HIS A 283 -0.36 4.40 20.94
C HIS A 283 -1.45 5.29 20.32
N ASP A 284 -2.49 5.61 21.09
CA ASP A 284 -3.62 6.45 20.66
C ASP A 284 -3.19 7.85 20.20
N ALA A 285 -2.18 8.44 20.85
CA ALA A 285 -1.66 9.75 20.46
C ALA A 285 -1.14 9.80 19.00
N TRP A 286 -0.65 8.68 18.47
CA TRP A 286 -0.30 8.56 17.06
C TRP A 286 -1.50 8.24 16.19
N ASN A 287 -2.27 7.23 16.57
CA ASN A 287 -3.36 6.74 15.75
C ASN A 287 -4.50 7.76 15.61
N ARG A 288 -4.79 8.53 16.67
CA ARG A 288 -5.87 9.54 16.72
C ARG A 288 -5.39 10.97 16.56
N ARG A 289 -4.18 11.20 16.08
CA ARG A 289 -3.53 12.53 15.99
C ARG A 289 -4.23 13.57 15.11
N VAL A 290 -5.11 13.16 14.20
CA VAL A 290 -5.82 14.02 13.25
C VAL A 290 -7.32 13.73 13.31
#